data_4de45abbbda8465b95d5457475abe0c5
#
_entry.id   4de45abbbda8465b95d5457475abe0c5
#
_cell.length_a   1.000
_cell.length_b   1.000
_cell.length_c   1.000
_cell.angle_alpha   90.00
_cell.angle_beta   90.00
_cell.angle_gamma   90.00
#
_symmetry.space_group_name_H-M   'P 1'
#
loop_
_entity.id
_entity.type
_entity.pdbx_description
1 polymer ?
#
loop_
_entity_poly.entity_id
_entity_poly.type
_entity_poly.pdbx_seq_one_letter_code
_entity_poly.pdbx_strand_id
1 'polypeptide(L)'
;NDPAGEATTFWATLRMFFSRPLLTLVSLAAGATQFVTYATLGFTTLFLMREKGMTLDQIAIWYALVLAVGVSAGIYLSGWLIDRFGPRKPEVYGWIPGIALVLAVPFFIGFVAAPTWPVAMVFLIGPTFFNYFYLTPAVTLVQNSVAPRQRTLAGAVLLLIMNLIGLGLGPTWVGAVSDYFKASHPEHSLQYAFYSLVPFYLIAIALHFTLAAVLRRQRVGNTAKDPR
;
A
#
# COMPACT_ATOMS: atom_id res chain seq x y z
N ASN A 1 17.93 41.65 2.66
CA ASN A 1 16.52 41.58 3.10
C ASN A 1 15.88 40.41 2.38
N ASP A 2 16.01 39.23 2.97
CA ASP A 2 15.24 38.06 2.54
C ASP A 2 13.83 38.26 3.12
N PRO A 3 12.78 38.42 2.31
CA PRO A 3 11.44 38.55 2.85
C PRO A 3 11.16 37.25 3.58
N ALA A 4 10.98 37.37 4.90
CA ALA A 4 10.70 36.31 5.86
C ALA A 4 9.83 35.24 5.20
N GLY A 5 10.38 34.03 5.09
CA GLY A 5 9.71 32.93 4.44
C GLY A 5 8.33 32.76 5.03
N GLU A 6 7.29 32.96 4.23
CA GLU A 6 5.95 32.54 4.58
C GLU A 6 6.04 31.06 4.95
N ALA A 7 5.98 30.80 6.26
CA ALA A 7 5.80 29.46 6.77
C ALA A 7 4.58 28.91 6.05
N THR A 8 4.80 27.96 5.13
CA THR A 8 3.70 27.34 4.40
C THR A 8 2.79 26.69 5.45
N THR A 9 1.68 27.37 5.75
CA THR A 9 0.74 26.93 6.77
C THR A 9 0.25 25.54 6.39
N PHE A 10 0.11 24.64 7.34
CA PHE A 10 -0.45 23.29 7.14
C PHE A 10 -1.68 23.31 6.22
N TRP A 11 -2.61 24.23 6.46
CA TRP A 11 -3.82 24.41 5.66
C TRP A 11 -3.55 24.81 4.20
N ALA A 12 -2.56 25.64 3.95
CA ALA A 12 -2.16 26.02 2.58
C ALA A 12 -1.58 24.81 1.84
N THR A 13 -0.76 24.01 2.50
CA THR A 13 -0.22 22.77 1.91
C THR A 13 -1.29 21.73 1.69
N LEU A 14 -2.22 21.56 2.60
CA LEU A 14 -3.36 20.66 2.45
C LEU A 14 -4.22 21.06 1.24
N ARG A 15 -4.56 22.35 1.12
CA ARG A 15 -5.31 22.87 -0.02
C ARG A 15 -4.55 22.68 -1.35
N MET A 16 -3.26 23.00 -1.38
CA MET A 16 -2.40 22.76 -2.54
C MET A 16 -2.35 21.26 -2.89
N PHE A 17 -2.26 20.39 -1.89
CA PHE A 17 -2.19 18.94 -2.08
C PHE A 17 -3.45 18.42 -2.80
N PHE A 18 -4.63 18.76 -2.32
CA PHE A 18 -5.90 18.34 -2.91
C PHE A 18 -6.27 19.10 -4.20
N SER A 19 -5.67 20.27 -4.46
CA SER A 19 -5.85 20.98 -5.74
C SER A 19 -5.07 20.35 -6.90
N ARG A 20 -4.15 19.42 -6.61
CA ARG A 20 -3.35 18.73 -7.62
C ARG A 20 -3.84 17.29 -7.81
N PRO A 21 -4.52 16.96 -8.92
CA PRO A 21 -5.09 15.62 -9.15
C PRO A 21 -4.07 14.48 -9.02
N LEU A 22 -2.81 14.74 -9.39
CA LEU A 22 -1.73 13.76 -9.26
C LEU A 22 -1.46 13.40 -7.79
N LEU A 23 -1.38 14.39 -6.89
CA LEU A 23 -1.13 14.15 -5.46
C LEU A 23 -2.29 13.43 -4.80
N THR A 24 -3.52 13.79 -5.15
CA THR A 24 -4.73 13.09 -4.69
C THR A 24 -4.74 11.64 -5.17
N LEU A 25 -4.44 11.41 -6.46
CA LEU A 25 -4.44 10.06 -7.03
C LEU A 25 -3.38 9.15 -6.40
N VAL A 26 -2.15 9.64 -6.20
CA VAL A 26 -1.10 8.85 -5.55
C VAL A 26 -1.46 8.53 -4.10
N SER A 27 -2.10 9.46 -3.39
CA SER A 27 -2.53 9.24 -2.01
C SER A 27 -3.66 8.22 -1.90
N LEU A 28 -4.61 8.25 -2.83
CA LEU A 28 -5.68 7.25 -2.88
C LEU A 28 -5.15 5.86 -3.26
N ALA A 29 -4.25 5.78 -4.24
CA ALA A 29 -3.63 4.52 -4.63
C ALA A 29 -2.81 3.90 -3.48
N ALA A 30 -1.97 4.71 -2.83
CA ALA A 30 -1.19 4.30 -1.68
C ALA A 30 -2.08 3.97 -0.47
N GLY A 31 -3.10 4.78 -0.20
CA GLY A 31 -4.07 4.54 0.87
C GLY A 31 -4.87 3.25 0.69
N ALA A 32 -5.32 2.96 -0.55
CA ALA A 32 -6.01 1.71 -0.87
C ALA A 32 -5.10 0.48 -0.69
N THR A 33 -3.81 0.60 -1.05
CA THR A 33 -2.83 -0.46 -0.79
C THR A 33 -2.60 -0.63 0.70
N GLN A 34 -2.46 0.48 1.43
CA GLN A 34 -2.28 0.44 2.87
C GLN A 34 -3.51 -0.13 3.59
N PHE A 35 -4.72 0.09 3.07
CA PHE A 35 -5.95 -0.51 3.60
C PHE A 35 -5.85 -2.05 3.61
N VAL A 36 -5.57 -2.68 2.48
CA VAL A 36 -5.46 -4.15 2.42
C VAL A 36 -4.27 -4.67 3.23
N THR A 37 -3.17 -3.91 3.28
CA THR A 37 -1.97 -4.26 4.04
C THR A 37 -2.23 -4.28 5.54
N TYR A 38 -2.81 -3.20 6.10
CA TYR A 38 -3.09 -3.13 7.54
C TYR A 38 -4.31 -3.95 7.96
N ALA A 39 -5.30 -4.11 7.08
CA ALA A 39 -6.41 -5.04 7.29
C ALA A 39 -5.88 -6.47 7.47
N THR A 40 -4.97 -6.90 6.62
CA THR A 40 -4.30 -8.21 6.71
C THR A 40 -3.42 -8.29 7.96
N LEU A 41 -2.52 -7.32 8.15
CA LEU A 41 -1.58 -7.30 9.29
C LEU A 41 -2.29 -7.37 10.63
N GLY A 42 -3.37 -6.58 10.80
CA GLY A 42 -4.09 -6.45 12.07
C GLY A 42 -4.77 -7.74 12.52
N PHE A 43 -5.15 -8.62 11.61
CA PHE A 43 -5.87 -9.84 11.94
C PHE A 43 -5.12 -11.14 11.61
N THR A 44 -3.94 -11.07 10.98
CA THR A 44 -3.15 -12.28 10.62
C THR A 44 -2.82 -13.12 11.85
N THR A 45 -2.39 -12.52 12.96
CA THR A 45 -2.10 -13.26 14.20
C THR A 45 -3.34 -14.04 14.68
N LEU A 46 -4.48 -13.37 14.76
CA LEU A 46 -5.72 -13.98 15.21
C LEU A 46 -6.20 -15.09 14.25
N PHE A 47 -6.06 -14.85 12.94
CA PHE A 47 -6.39 -15.84 11.90
C PHE A 47 -5.52 -17.10 12.00
N LEU A 48 -4.20 -16.92 12.15
CA LEU A 48 -3.25 -18.03 12.30
C LEU A 48 -3.52 -18.85 13.58
N MET A 49 -3.88 -18.19 14.68
CA MET A 49 -4.22 -18.87 15.92
C MET A 49 -5.55 -19.61 15.83
N ARG A 50 -6.60 -18.93 15.42
CA ARG A 50 -7.97 -19.47 15.51
C ARG A 50 -8.32 -20.45 14.39
N GLU A 51 -7.90 -20.13 13.17
CA GLU A 51 -8.34 -20.88 11.98
C GLU A 51 -7.24 -21.79 11.41
N LYS A 52 -5.98 -21.60 11.82
CA LYS A 52 -4.86 -22.44 11.38
C LYS A 52 -4.19 -23.22 12.52
N GLY A 53 -4.62 -23.01 13.76
CA GLY A 53 -4.13 -23.76 14.93
C GLY A 53 -2.67 -23.47 15.30
N MET A 54 -2.15 -22.30 14.93
CA MET A 54 -0.77 -21.89 15.22
C MET A 54 -0.66 -21.39 16.67
N THR A 55 0.38 -21.82 17.40
CA THR A 55 0.62 -21.34 18.75
C THR A 55 1.29 -19.95 18.77
N LEU A 56 1.17 -19.22 19.88
CA LEU A 56 1.81 -17.89 20.03
C LEU A 56 3.31 -17.94 19.84
N ASP A 57 3.98 -18.97 20.35
CA ASP A 57 5.44 -19.13 20.19
C ASP A 57 5.83 -19.33 18.72
N GLN A 58 5.06 -20.13 17.99
CA GLN A 58 5.26 -20.32 16.56
C GLN A 58 5.07 -19.02 15.79
N ILE A 59 4.02 -18.25 16.12
CA ILE A 59 3.77 -16.94 15.50
C ILE A 59 4.90 -15.97 15.80
N ALA A 60 5.34 -15.90 17.06
CA ALA A 60 6.43 -15.02 17.48
C ALA A 60 7.73 -15.26 16.69
N ILE A 61 7.97 -16.51 16.27
CA ILE A 61 9.17 -16.87 15.51
C ILE A 61 8.90 -16.74 13.99
N TRP A 62 7.95 -17.51 13.47
CA TRP A 62 7.79 -17.65 12.03
C TRP A 62 7.14 -16.43 11.36
N TYR A 63 6.09 -15.89 11.98
CA TYR A 63 5.42 -14.71 11.44
C TYR A 63 6.31 -13.47 11.55
N ALA A 64 7.02 -13.28 12.67
CA ALA A 64 7.97 -12.18 12.80
C ALA A 64 9.10 -12.27 11.76
N LEU A 65 9.62 -13.48 11.48
CA LEU A 65 10.64 -13.69 10.45
C LEU A 65 10.11 -13.33 9.05
N VAL A 66 8.91 -13.82 8.70
CA VAL A 66 8.28 -13.50 7.41
C VAL A 66 8.03 -12.01 7.26
N LEU A 67 7.55 -11.33 8.31
CA LEU A 67 7.39 -9.89 8.31
C LEU A 67 8.72 -9.15 8.15
N ALA A 68 9.71 -9.48 8.98
CA ALA A 68 11.00 -8.80 8.97
C ALA A 68 11.69 -8.91 7.61
N VAL A 69 11.73 -10.10 7.04
CA VAL A 69 12.39 -10.34 5.73
C VAL A 69 11.52 -9.82 4.59
N GLY A 70 10.22 -10.13 4.58
CA GLY A 70 9.31 -9.77 3.48
C GLY A 70 9.17 -8.26 3.32
N VAL A 71 8.88 -7.55 4.42
CA VAL A 71 8.70 -6.09 4.40
C VAL A 71 10.00 -5.38 4.02
N SER A 72 11.12 -5.76 4.64
CA SER A 72 12.42 -5.13 4.38
C SER A 72 12.86 -5.34 2.93
N ALA A 73 12.76 -6.58 2.43
CA ALA A 73 13.12 -6.91 1.05
C ALA A 73 12.18 -6.21 0.05
N GLY A 74 10.88 -6.12 0.35
CA GLY A 74 9.90 -5.44 -0.50
C GLY A 74 10.18 -3.95 -0.64
N ILE A 75 10.41 -3.25 0.48
CA ILE A 75 10.74 -1.82 0.47
C ILE A 75 12.08 -1.59 -0.24
N TYR A 76 13.09 -2.40 0.05
CA TYR A 76 14.42 -2.28 -0.56
C TYR A 76 14.34 -2.46 -2.09
N LEU A 77 13.72 -3.54 -2.55
CA LEU A 77 13.63 -3.84 -3.99
C LEU A 77 12.78 -2.80 -4.71
N SER A 78 11.68 -2.35 -4.11
CA SER A 78 10.87 -1.25 -4.64
C SER A 78 11.70 0.03 -4.80
N GLY A 79 12.48 0.41 -3.79
CA GLY A 79 13.37 1.57 -3.84
C GLY A 79 14.40 1.44 -4.96
N TRP A 80 15.09 0.32 -5.04
CA TRP A 80 16.06 0.05 -6.09
C TRP A 80 15.47 0.14 -7.51
N LEU A 81 14.26 -0.41 -7.71
CA LEU A 81 13.56 -0.32 -9.00
C LEU A 81 13.19 1.13 -9.34
N ILE A 82 12.73 1.91 -8.37
CA ILE A 82 12.39 3.32 -8.57
C ILE A 82 13.63 4.15 -8.89
N ASP A 83 14.73 3.95 -8.17
CA ASP A 83 15.98 4.67 -8.43
C ASP A 83 16.54 4.35 -9.82
N ARG A 84 16.41 3.10 -10.25
CA ARG A 84 16.91 2.63 -11.55
C ARG A 84 16.09 3.13 -12.74
N PHE A 85 14.77 3.13 -12.62
CA PHE A 85 13.86 3.35 -13.75
C PHE A 85 13.07 4.65 -13.68
N GLY A 86 12.82 5.18 -12.48
CA GLY A 86 12.01 6.37 -12.22
C GLY A 86 12.47 7.62 -12.97
N PRO A 87 13.78 7.97 -12.98
CA PRO A 87 14.27 9.17 -13.67
C PRO A 87 13.97 9.19 -15.16
N ARG A 88 13.92 8.02 -15.80
CA ARG A 88 13.68 7.90 -17.25
C ARG A 88 12.22 7.70 -17.63
N LYS A 89 11.45 7.06 -16.74
CA LYS A 89 10.08 6.62 -17.00
C LYS A 89 9.20 6.88 -15.77
N PRO A 90 8.66 8.09 -15.60
CA PRO A 90 7.86 8.42 -14.41
C PRO A 90 6.63 7.53 -14.24
N GLU A 91 6.11 6.91 -15.29
CA GLU A 91 5.01 5.95 -15.19
C GLU A 91 5.32 4.71 -14.34
N VAL A 92 6.60 4.39 -14.07
CA VAL A 92 6.97 3.25 -13.21
C VAL A 92 6.57 3.46 -11.74
N TYR A 93 6.37 4.71 -11.31
CA TYR A 93 5.84 5.00 -9.97
C TYR A 93 4.43 4.42 -9.75
N GLY A 94 3.68 4.18 -10.83
CA GLY A 94 2.41 3.47 -10.78
C GLY A 94 2.53 1.99 -11.21
N TRP A 95 3.34 1.69 -12.24
CA TRP A 95 3.49 0.32 -12.75
C TRP A 95 4.08 -0.63 -11.71
N ILE A 96 5.14 -0.25 -11.01
CA ILE A 96 5.82 -1.11 -10.04
C ILE A 96 4.87 -1.57 -8.94
N PRO A 97 4.19 -0.67 -8.18
CA PRO A 97 3.25 -1.13 -7.16
C PRO A 97 2.03 -1.83 -7.74
N GLY A 98 1.53 -1.42 -8.92
CA GLY A 98 0.40 -2.07 -9.58
C GLY A 98 0.69 -3.54 -9.91
N ILE A 99 1.84 -3.82 -10.53
CA ILE A 99 2.28 -5.19 -10.87
C ILE A 99 2.54 -5.99 -9.58
N ALA A 100 3.18 -5.38 -8.58
CA ALA A 100 3.42 -6.04 -7.30
C ALA A 100 2.11 -6.50 -6.64
N LEU A 101 1.07 -5.66 -6.66
CA LEU A 101 -0.25 -6.05 -6.13
C LEU A 101 -0.92 -7.14 -6.95
N VAL A 102 -0.79 -7.13 -8.28
CA VAL A 102 -1.28 -8.24 -9.13
C VAL A 102 -0.62 -9.55 -8.72
N LEU A 103 0.68 -9.53 -8.45
CA LEU A 103 1.41 -10.71 -7.96
C LEU A 103 1.03 -11.06 -6.51
N ALA A 104 0.72 -10.09 -5.67
CA ALA A 104 0.32 -10.34 -4.28
C ALA A 104 -1.01 -11.08 -4.16
N VAL A 105 -1.98 -10.81 -5.05
CA VAL A 105 -3.35 -11.39 -4.97
C VAL A 105 -3.36 -12.92 -4.93
N PRO A 106 -2.72 -13.65 -5.84
CA PRO A 106 -2.74 -15.11 -5.80
C PRO A 106 -2.08 -15.66 -4.53
N PHE A 107 -1.01 -15.05 -4.05
CA PHE A 107 -0.39 -15.43 -2.78
C PHE A 107 -1.31 -15.13 -1.59
N PHE A 108 -2.01 -14.00 -1.60
CA PHE A 108 -2.98 -13.65 -0.57
C PHE A 108 -4.14 -14.66 -0.53
N ILE A 109 -4.70 -15.02 -1.68
CA ILE A 109 -5.76 -16.04 -1.76
C ILE A 109 -5.23 -17.39 -1.28
N GLY A 110 -4.02 -17.78 -1.68
CA GLY A 110 -3.36 -19.00 -1.21
C GLY A 110 -3.13 -19.01 0.31
N PHE A 111 -2.74 -17.86 0.91
CA PHE A 111 -2.61 -17.69 2.35
C PHE A 111 -3.94 -17.95 3.08
N VAL A 112 -5.01 -17.34 2.60
CA VAL A 112 -6.34 -17.47 3.21
C VAL A 112 -6.90 -18.89 3.05
N ALA A 113 -6.72 -19.50 1.86
CA ALA A 113 -7.21 -20.85 1.53
C ALA A 113 -6.35 -21.99 2.11
N ALA A 114 -5.14 -21.70 2.60
CA ALA A 114 -4.19 -22.72 3.05
C ALA A 114 -4.81 -23.67 4.09
N PRO A 115 -4.67 -24.99 3.93
CA PRO A 115 -5.26 -25.95 4.86
C PRO A 115 -4.53 -26.03 6.22
N THR A 116 -3.25 -25.66 6.25
CA THR A 116 -2.41 -25.73 7.44
C THR A 116 -1.57 -24.46 7.60
N TRP A 117 -1.14 -24.17 8.83
CA TRP A 117 -0.34 -22.98 9.09
C TRP A 117 1.01 -22.95 8.35
N PRO A 118 1.77 -24.05 8.13
CA PRO A 118 3.03 -23.98 7.38
C PRO A 118 2.80 -23.56 5.92
N VAL A 119 1.75 -24.07 5.30
CA VAL A 119 1.36 -23.69 3.93
C VAL A 119 0.92 -22.22 3.89
N ALA A 120 0.14 -21.78 4.90
CA ALA A 120 -0.26 -20.39 5.05
C ALA A 120 0.96 -19.46 5.15
N MET A 121 1.97 -19.84 5.93
CA MET A 121 3.20 -19.04 6.08
C MET A 121 3.97 -18.90 4.77
N VAL A 122 4.07 -19.95 3.95
CA VAL A 122 4.71 -19.88 2.63
C VAL A 122 3.99 -18.88 1.72
N PHE A 123 2.66 -18.95 1.67
CA PHE A 123 1.88 -18.00 0.87
C PHE A 123 1.91 -16.58 1.44
N LEU A 124 2.03 -16.41 2.76
CA LEU A 124 2.09 -15.10 3.41
C LEU A 124 3.34 -14.29 3.01
N ILE A 125 4.41 -14.96 2.55
CA ILE A 125 5.60 -14.29 2.01
C ILE A 125 5.23 -13.32 0.87
N GLY A 126 4.32 -13.72 -0.01
CA GLY A 126 3.89 -12.88 -1.13
C GLY A 126 3.29 -11.53 -0.69
N PRO A 127 2.19 -11.50 0.07
CA PRO A 127 1.62 -10.25 0.57
C PRO A 127 2.60 -9.42 1.42
N THR A 128 3.38 -10.04 2.29
CA THR A 128 4.37 -9.33 3.12
C THR A 128 5.50 -8.71 2.30
N PHE A 129 5.79 -9.24 1.13
CA PHE A 129 6.79 -8.72 0.22
C PHE A 129 6.19 -7.69 -0.75
N PHE A 130 5.18 -8.07 -1.51
CA PHE A 130 4.66 -7.27 -2.62
C PHE A 130 3.80 -6.08 -2.18
N ASN A 131 3.07 -6.19 -1.07
CA ASN A 131 2.21 -5.08 -0.62
C ASN A 131 3.01 -3.83 -0.24
N TYR A 132 4.29 -3.95 0.10
CA TYR A 132 5.12 -2.80 0.50
C TYR A 132 5.81 -2.08 -0.67
N PHE A 133 5.62 -2.54 -1.90
CA PHE A 133 6.18 -1.90 -3.09
C PHE A 133 5.61 -0.50 -3.38
N TYR A 134 4.50 -0.11 -2.78
CA TYR A 134 3.89 1.20 -2.98
C TYR A 134 4.55 2.33 -2.18
N LEU A 135 5.21 2.00 -1.06
CA LEU A 135 5.63 3.01 -0.09
C LEU A 135 6.69 3.96 -0.66
N THR A 136 7.79 3.42 -1.18
CA THR A 136 8.87 4.21 -1.76
C THR A 136 8.40 5.03 -2.98
N PRO A 137 7.70 4.45 -3.99
CA PRO A 137 7.17 5.23 -5.10
C PRO A 137 6.25 6.37 -4.67
N ALA A 138 5.32 6.12 -3.74
CA ALA A 138 4.37 7.14 -3.29
C ALA A 138 5.07 8.33 -2.62
N VAL A 139 5.97 8.05 -1.68
CA VAL A 139 6.73 9.10 -0.97
C VAL A 139 7.61 9.89 -1.94
N THR A 140 8.37 9.20 -2.79
CA THR A 140 9.27 9.84 -3.76
C THR A 140 8.51 10.70 -4.76
N LEU A 141 7.39 10.19 -5.29
CA LEU A 141 6.57 10.93 -6.26
C LEU A 141 6.00 12.21 -5.64
N VAL A 142 5.45 12.13 -4.42
CA VAL A 142 4.91 13.29 -3.71
C VAL A 142 6.01 14.32 -3.45
N GLN A 143 7.16 13.90 -2.91
CA GLN A 143 8.28 14.81 -2.62
C GLN A 143 8.85 15.47 -3.88
N ASN A 144 8.91 14.76 -5.00
CA ASN A 144 9.37 15.30 -6.27
C ASN A 144 8.33 16.20 -6.97
N SER A 145 7.07 16.14 -6.58
CA SER A 145 5.97 16.92 -7.16
C SER A 145 5.75 18.27 -6.47
N VAL A 146 6.47 18.57 -5.40
CA VAL A 146 6.33 19.81 -4.62
C VAL A 146 7.67 20.55 -4.46
N ALA A 147 7.62 21.86 -4.15
CA ALA A 147 8.81 22.65 -3.90
C ALA A 147 9.62 22.11 -2.70
N PRO A 148 10.96 22.26 -2.67
CA PRO A 148 11.81 21.71 -1.59
C PRO A 148 11.33 22.07 -0.17
N ARG A 149 10.87 23.30 0.03
CA ARG A 149 10.35 23.78 1.33
C ARG A 149 9.05 23.07 1.78
N GLN A 150 8.31 22.48 0.84
CA GLN A 150 7.03 21.81 1.09
C GLN A 150 7.15 20.28 1.23
N ARG A 151 8.31 19.69 0.94
CA ARG A 151 8.50 18.22 0.88
C ARG A 151 8.13 17.51 2.17
N THR A 152 8.62 18.02 3.30
CA THR A 152 8.34 17.43 4.62
C THR A 152 6.85 17.45 4.93
N LEU A 153 6.19 18.60 4.71
CA LEU A 153 4.78 18.73 5.01
C LEU A 153 3.89 17.95 4.04
N ALA A 154 4.23 17.93 2.75
CA ALA A 154 3.52 17.10 1.76
C ALA A 154 3.67 15.60 2.06
N GLY A 155 4.86 15.16 2.50
CA GLY A 155 5.07 13.79 2.98
C GLY A 155 4.22 13.47 4.21
N ALA A 156 4.12 14.40 5.17
CA ALA A 156 3.27 14.21 6.34
C ALA A 156 1.77 14.12 5.97
N VAL A 157 1.30 14.95 5.03
CA VAL A 157 -0.08 14.88 4.52
C VAL A 157 -0.34 13.54 3.83
N LEU A 158 0.60 13.07 2.98
CA LEU A 158 0.51 11.74 2.37
C LEU A 158 0.35 10.65 3.42
N LEU A 159 1.25 10.61 4.41
CA LEU A 159 1.22 9.61 5.48
C LEU A 159 -0.06 9.69 6.31
N LEU A 160 -0.57 10.90 6.58
CA LEU A 160 -1.83 11.09 7.27
C LEU A 160 -3.00 10.45 6.50
N ILE A 161 -3.12 10.74 5.19
CA ILE A 161 -4.17 10.18 4.34
C ILE A 161 -4.06 8.65 4.29
N MET A 162 -2.85 8.14 4.09
CA MET A 162 -2.59 6.71 4.04
C MET A 162 -2.97 6.02 5.36
N ASN A 163 -2.61 6.61 6.52
CA ASN A 163 -2.93 6.04 7.83
C ASN A 163 -4.42 6.12 8.16
N LEU A 164 -5.11 7.21 7.78
CA LEU A 164 -6.56 7.30 7.96
C LEU A 164 -7.30 6.22 7.17
N ILE A 165 -6.92 6.01 5.91
CA ILE A 165 -7.54 4.99 5.05
C ILE A 165 -7.08 3.59 5.49
N GLY A 166 -5.77 3.39 5.66
CA GLY A 166 -5.18 2.07 5.91
C GLY A 166 -5.41 1.59 7.33
N LEU A 167 -4.81 2.27 8.31
CA LEU A 167 -4.85 1.85 9.71
C LEU A 167 -6.24 2.12 10.34
N GLY A 168 -6.91 3.20 9.95
CA GLY A 168 -8.23 3.54 10.46
C GLY A 168 -9.33 2.61 9.94
N LEU A 169 -9.40 2.41 8.64
CA LEU A 169 -10.51 1.66 8.02
C LEU A 169 -10.20 0.19 7.79
N GLY A 170 -8.94 -0.19 7.52
CA GLY A 170 -8.57 -1.56 7.17
C GLY A 170 -8.94 -2.60 8.24
N PRO A 171 -8.37 -2.53 9.45
CA PRO A 171 -8.72 -3.44 10.53
C PRO A 171 -10.20 -3.36 10.94
N THR A 172 -10.79 -2.16 10.93
CA THR A 172 -12.22 -1.96 11.22
C THR A 172 -13.10 -2.75 10.25
N TRP A 173 -12.77 -2.74 8.95
CA TRP A 173 -13.48 -3.52 7.94
C TRP A 173 -13.41 -5.02 8.23
N VAL A 174 -12.21 -5.57 8.43
CA VAL A 174 -12.03 -7.01 8.70
C VAL A 174 -12.75 -7.41 9.98
N GLY A 175 -12.68 -6.61 11.04
CA GLY A 175 -13.39 -6.84 12.28
C GLY A 175 -14.92 -6.90 12.06
N ALA A 176 -15.48 -5.89 11.41
CA ALA A 176 -16.92 -5.82 11.14
C ALA A 176 -17.42 -6.99 10.27
N VAL A 177 -16.68 -7.34 9.20
CA VAL A 177 -17.03 -8.47 8.34
C VAL A 177 -16.90 -9.81 9.09
N SER A 178 -15.83 -9.97 9.88
CA SER A 178 -15.66 -11.16 10.72
C SER A 178 -16.81 -11.32 11.72
N ASP A 179 -17.21 -10.24 12.39
CA ASP A 179 -18.32 -10.30 13.36
C ASP A 179 -19.66 -10.61 12.67
N TYR A 180 -19.88 -10.10 11.47
CA TYR A 180 -21.06 -10.43 10.66
C TYR A 180 -21.14 -11.94 10.34
N PHE A 181 -20.02 -12.55 9.93
CA PHE A 181 -19.99 -13.98 9.60
C PHE A 181 -19.88 -14.90 10.82
N LYS A 182 -19.58 -14.39 12.02
CA LYS A 182 -19.39 -15.18 13.23
C LYS A 182 -20.64 -15.95 13.66
N ALA A 183 -21.83 -15.42 13.38
CA ALA A 183 -23.09 -16.09 13.69
C ALA A 183 -23.35 -17.33 12.82
N SER A 184 -22.94 -17.27 11.54
CA SER A 184 -23.21 -18.33 10.56
C SER A 184 -22.01 -19.27 10.33
N HIS A 185 -20.79 -18.75 10.48
CA HIS A 185 -19.53 -19.47 10.21
C HIS A 185 -18.48 -19.15 11.29
N PRO A 186 -18.69 -19.58 12.55
CA PRO A 186 -17.85 -19.19 13.69
C PRO A 186 -16.38 -19.61 13.53
N GLU A 187 -16.12 -20.75 12.86
CA GLU A 187 -14.76 -21.29 12.67
C GLU A 187 -14.01 -20.67 11.50
N HIS A 188 -14.69 -20.00 10.56
CA HIS A 188 -14.14 -19.44 9.33
C HIS A 188 -14.46 -17.96 9.14
N SER A 189 -14.89 -17.27 10.19
CA SER A 189 -15.33 -15.87 10.11
C SER A 189 -14.23 -14.92 9.61
N LEU A 190 -12.98 -15.12 10.03
CA LEU A 190 -11.83 -14.34 9.57
C LEU A 190 -11.42 -14.71 8.13
N GLN A 191 -11.57 -15.96 7.74
CA GLN A 191 -11.34 -16.39 6.35
C GLN A 191 -12.26 -15.64 5.38
N TYR A 192 -13.56 -15.55 5.68
CA TYR A 192 -14.51 -14.76 4.90
C TYR A 192 -14.19 -13.27 4.92
N ALA A 193 -13.78 -12.73 6.07
CA ALA A 193 -13.37 -11.35 6.20
C ALA A 193 -12.13 -11.06 5.33
N PHE A 194 -11.16 -11.94 5.28
CA PHE A 194 -10.00 -11.79 4.41
C PHE A 194 -10.36 -11.91 2.92
N TYR A 195 -11.23 -12.84 2.52
CA TYR A 195 -11.70 -12.88 1.13
C TYR A 195 -12.41 -11.60 0.71
N SER A 196 -13.07 -10.90 1.64
CA SER A 196 -13.69 -9.59 1.35
C SER A 196 -12.67 -8.48 1.02
N LEU A 197 -11.38 -8.70 1.23
CA LEU A 197 -10.32 -7.75 0.85
C LEU A 197 -9.95 -7.84 -0.64
N VAL A 198 -10.29 -8.94 -1.34
CA VAL A 198 -9.94 -9.11 -2.76
C VAL A 198 -10.46 -7.97 -3.66
N PRO A 199 -11.72 -7.50 -3.54
CA PRO A 199 -12.18 -6.33 -4.28
C PRO A 199 -11.33 -5.08 -4.01
N PHE A 200 -10.86 -4.87 -2.79
CA PHE A 200 -10.01 -3.71 -2.44
C PHE A 200 -8.60 -3.82 -3.05
N TYR A 201 -8.05 -5.04 -3.19
CA TYR A 201 -6.85 -5.26 -3.99
C TYR A 201 -7.06 -4.81 -5.44
N LEU A 202 -8.20 -5.17 -6.07
CA LEU A 202 -8.51 -4.78 -7.43
C LEU A 202 -8.66 -3.25 -7.57
N ILE A 203 -9.27 -2.58 -6.59
CA ILE A 203 -9.36 -1.12 -6.54
C ILE A 203 -7.96 -0.51 -6.45
N ALA A 204 -7.10 -1.00 -5.55
CA ALA A 204 -5.74 -0.50 -5.41
C ALA A 204 -4.93 -0.70 -6.70
N ILE A 205 -5.02 -1.85 -7.34
CA ILE A 205 -4.39 -2.17 -8.64
C ILE A 205 -4.86 -1.16 -9.71
N ALA A 206 -6.17 -0.96 -9.82
CA ALA A 206 -6.75 -0.03 -10.79
C ALA A 206 -6.27 1.42 -10.56
N LEU A 207 -6.19 1.87 -9.31
CA LEU A 207 -5.67 3.20 -8.96
C LEU A 207 -4.19 3.35 -9.33
N HIS A 208 -3.35 2.33 -9.07
CA HIS A 208 -1.94 2.37 -9.46
C HIS A 208 -1.74 2.38 -10.98
N PHE A 209 -2.49 1.61 -11.74
CA PHE A 209 -2.42 1.65 -13.21
C PHE A 209 -2.98 2.94 -13.77
N THR A 210 -4.00 3.53 -13.16
CA THR A 210 -4.49 4.87 -13.51
C THR A 210 -3.40 5.92 -13.26
N LEU A 211 -2.70 5.86 -12.12
CA LEU A 211 -1.56 6.72 -11.82
C LEU A 211 -0.47 6.59 -12.90
N ALA A 212 -0.11 5.37 -13.29
CA ALA A 212 0.84 5.11 -14.35
C ALA A 212 0.41 5.73 -15.69
N ALA A 213 -0.87 5.59 -16.04
CA ALA A 213 -1.42 6.18 -17.28
C ALA A 213 -1.36 7.71 -17.27
N VAL A 214 -1.70 8.34 -16.14
CA VAL A 214 -1.61 9.81 -15.97
C VAL A 214 -0.17 10.29 -16.14
N LEU A 215 0.78 9.65 -15.44
CA LEU A 215 2.20 10.01 -15.53
C LEU A 215 2.77 9.82 -16.94
N ARG A 216 2.37 8.76 -17.64
CA ARG A 216 2.75 8.54 -19.03
C ARG A 216 2.25 9.65 -19.96
N ARG A 217 0.98 10.07 -19.79
CA ARG A 217 0.40 11.16 -20.60
C ARG A 217 1.13 12.50 -20.37
N GLN A 218 1.47 12.80 -19.11
CA GLN A 218 2.23 14.02 -18.78
C GLN A 218 3.63 14.00 -19.42
N ARG A 219 4.33 12.87 -19.42
CA ARG A 219 5.64 12.74 -20.07
C ARG A 219 5.54 12.99 -21.58
N VAL A 220 4.60 12.32 -22.27
CA VAL A 220 4.42 12.48 -23.72
C VAL A 220 4.05 13.92 -24.08
N GLY A 221 3.18 14.57 -23.30
CA GLY A 221 2.80 15.96 -23.52
C GLY A 221 3.97 16.94 -23.34
N ASN A 222 4.87 16.69 -22.41
CA ASN A 222 6.07 17.51 -22.21
C ASN A 222 7.10 17.33 -23.35
N THR A 223 7.30 16.10 -23.82
CA THR A 223 8.22 15.82 -24.93
C THR A 223 7.72 16.43 -26.26
N ALA A 224 6.43 16.53 -26.47
CA ALA A 224 5.85 17.17 -27.66
C ALA A 224 5.97 18.70 -27.66
N LYS A 225 6.16 19.33 -26.49
CA LYS A 225 6.32 20.79 -26.33
C LYS A 225 7.76 21.27 -26.40
N ASP A 226 8.75 20.37 -26.28
CA ASP A 226 10.19 20.67 -26.36
C ASP A 226 10.85 19.68 -27.35
N PRO A 227 10.63 19.86 -28.66
CA PRO A 227 11.31 19.07 -29.68
C PRO A 227 12.76 19.61 -29.81
N ARG A 228 13.70 18.91 -29.14
CA ARG A 228 15.15 19.16 -29.37
C ARG A 228 15.60 18.62 -30.71
#